data_c3913824c87c082e302ad55b1cec4f7e
#
_entry.id   c3913824c87c082e302ad55b1cec4f7e
#
_cell.length_a   1.000
_cell.length_b   1.000
_cell.length_c   1.000
_cell.angle_alpha   90.00
_cell.angle_beta   90.00
_cell.angle_gamma   90.00
#
_symmetry.space_group_name_H-M   'P 1'
#
loop_
_entity.id
_entity.type
_entity.pdbx_description
1 polymer ?
#
loop_
_entity_poly.entity_id
_entity_poly.type
_entity_poly.pdbx_seq_one_letter_code
_entity_poly.pdbx_strand_id
1 'polypeptide(L)'
;MKAAVLHHFGDIPRYEDFPEPTPGEEEILTQVKAVALENFDRALAKGTHYASRQLLPTLPAIVGTDGIALREDGQLIGFGGLRPPYGSMAEKAVIPKTHCIPIPEGVDAVTAATVPASTLTALFSLRCGAKLQPDETVLIHGATGFAGKLAVQVAKLLGAPRIIGTGRNVAQLTKLRELGADAVIDLKQSDKALVEAFKQEAGASGYQVILDFVWGHPTELLLEALVPRELSFAQHRVRLVQIGEMAAPTISLPAQALRTSGLELLGAGSGITPEAVASGTQQVWEWIKAGKLQADVEQVPLRDVESAWKSTDVYGKRMVIVP
;
A
#
# COMPACT_ATOMS: atom_id res chain seq x y z
N MET A 1 -4.34 -22.17 20.28
CA MET A 1 -4.80 -21.84 18.93
C MET A 1 -3.66 -21.92 17.94
N LYS A 2 -3.95 -22.17 16.67
CA LYS A 2 -2.93 -22.11 15.61
C LYS A 2 -2.65 -20.65 15.20
N ALA A 3 -1.36 -20.35 14.92
CA ALA A 3 -0.91 -19.02 14.58
C ALA A 3 0.39 -19.04 13.77
N ALA A 4 0.70 -17.91 13.12
CA ALA A 4 1.97 -17.65 12.47
C ALA A 4 2.93 -16.98 13.47
N VAL A 5 3.86 -17.74 14.02
CA VAL A 5 4.72 -17.33 15.14
C VAL A 5 6.13 -17.01 14.68
N LEU A 6 6.60 -15.82 14.98
CA LEU A 6 7.96 -15.34 14.73
C LEU A 6 8.81 -15.55 16.00
N HIS A 7 9.91 -16.29 15.88
CA HIS A 7 10.82 -16.56 17.01
C HIS A 7 11.96 -15.54 17.11
N HIS A 8 12.54 -15.12 15.97
CA HIS A 8 13.58 -14.09 15.94
C HIS A 8 13.35 -13.16 14.74
N PHE A 9 13.75 -11.91 14.86
CA PHE A 9 13.77 -11.00 13.70
C PHE A 9 14.63 -11.58 12.57
N GLY A 10 14.08 -11.56 11.36
CA GLY A 10 14.70 -12.15 10.17
C GLY A 10 14.27 -13.58 9.86
N ASP A 11 13.67 -14.28 10.80
CA ASP A 11 13.09 -15.60 10.57
C ASP A 11 11.81 -15.52 9.71
N ILE A 12 11.42 -16.67 9.18
CA ILE A 12 10.09 -16.88 8.59
C ILE A 12 9.15 -17.32 9.69
N PRO A 13 7.99 -16.67 9.88
CA PRO A 13 6.99 -17.09 10.86
C PRO A 13 6.53 -18.51 10.60
N ARG A 14 6.39 -19.32 11.64
CA ARG A 14 6.01 -20.73 11.58
C ARG A 14 4.56 -20.95 11.94
N TYR A 15 3.91 -21.89 11.28
CA TYR A 15 2.58 -22.35 11.67
C TYR A 15 2.67 -23.30 12.86
N GLU A 16 2.31 -22.85 14.06
CA GLU A 16 2.42 -23.64 15.27
C GLU A 16 1.35 -23.31 16.30
N ASP A 17 1.33 -24.05 17.42
CA ASP A 17 0.47 -23.75 18.54
C ASP A 17 0.98 -22.56 19.35
N PHE A 18 0.08 -21.64 19.67
CA PHE A 18 0.34 -20.49 20.54
C PHE A 18 -0.75 -20.36 21.60
N PRO A 19 -0.44 -19.87 22.80
CA PRO A 19 -1.45 -19.68 23.85
C PRO A 19 -2.63 -18.86 23.34
N GLU A 20 -3.85 -19.30 23.68
CA GLU A 20 -5.05 -18.55 23.30
C GLU A 20 -5.14 -17.27 24.15
N PRO A 21 -5.43 -16.10 23.55
CA PRO A 21 -5.52 -14.86 24.29
C PRO A 21 -6.82 -14.83 25.12
N THR A 22 -6.72 -14.24 26.32
CA THR A 22 -7.88 -14.02 27.19
C THR A 22 -8.29 -12.55 27.11
N PRO A 23 -9.56 -12.25 26.76
CA PRO A 23 -10.06 -10.89 26.71
C PRO A 23 -10.15 -10.27 28.10
N GLY A 24 -9.78 -8.99 28.20
CA GLY A 24 -10.07 -8.15 29.37
C GLY A 24 -11.50 -7.57 29.30
N GLU A 25 -11.85 -6.72 30.26
CA GLU A 25 -13.20 -6.14 30.39
C GLU A 25 -13.63 -5.31 29.18
N GLU A 26 -12.71 -4.53 28.59
CA GLU A 26 -12.95 -3.69 27.42
C GLU A 26 -12.46 -4.33 26.10
N GLU A 27 -12.31 -5.65 26.07
CA GLU A 27 -11.87 -6.42 24.92
C GLU A 27 -12.92 -7.49 24.54
N ILE A 28 -12.86 -7.93 23.29
CA ILE A 28 -13.67 -9.06 22.80
C ILE A 28 -12.77 -10.11 22.15
N LEU A 29 -13.09 -11.37 22.36
CA LEU A 29 -12.49 -12.49 21.62
C LEU A 29 -13.26 -12.68 20.32
N THR A 30 -12.55 -12.80 19.20
CA THR A 30 -13.14 -12.93 17.87
C THR A 30 -12.47 -14.03 17.08
N GLN A 31 -13.15 -14.50 16.03
CA GLN A 31 -12.58 -15.42 15.04
C GLN A 31 -12.01 -14.63 13.88
N VAL A 32 -10.72 -14.75 13.61
CA VAL A 32 -10.09 -14.13 12.46
C VAL A 32 -10.59 -14.81 11.18
N LYS A 33 -10.88 -14.04 10.16
CA LYS A 33 -11.39 -14.51 8.86
C LYS A 33 -10.46 -14.22 7.70
N ALA A 34 -9.74 -13.11 7.73
CA ALA A 34 -8.81 -12.74 6.66
C ALA A 34 -7.77 -11.75 7.18
N VAL A 35 -6.52 -11.97 6.82
CA VAL A 35 -5.39 -11.07 7.10
C VAL A 35 -4.58 -10.87 5.84
N ALA A 36 -4.44 -9.64 5.37
CA ALA A 36 -3.58 -9.34 4.23
C ALA A 36 -2.11 -9.52 4.61
N LEU A 37 -1.35 -10.27 3.84
CA LEU A 37 0.10 -10.34 3.99
C LEU A 37 0.74 -9.18 3.24
N GLU A 38 1.19 -8.18 3.96
CA GLU A 38 1.74 -6.95 3.41
C GLU A 38 3.28 -6.90 3.44
N ASN A 39 3.86 -6.01 2.63
CA ASN A 39 5.29 -5.72 2.72
C ASN A 39 5.68 -5.14 4.09
N PHE A 40 4.74 -4.43 4.72
CA PHE A 40 4.88 -3.92 6.09
C PHE A 40 5.10 -5.06 7.09
N ASP A 41 4.27 -6.11 7.07
CA ASP A 41 4.43 -7.27 7.94
C ASP A 41 5.79 -7.96 7.75
N ARG A 42 6.21 -8.09 6.49
CA ARG A 42 7.53 -8.66 6.16
C ARG A 42 8.68 -7.80 6.67
N ALA A 43 8.58 -6.47 6.57
CA ALA A 43 9.58 -5.53 7.07
C ALA A 43 9.62 -5.51 8.60
N LEU A 44 8.47 -5.60 9.27
CA LEU A 44 8.37 -5.75 10.72
C LEU A 44 9.06 -7.03 11.20
N ALA A 45 8.74 -8.17 10.58
CA ALA A 45 9.30 -9.47 10.95
C ALA A 45 10.81 -9.57 10.66
N LYS A 46 11.32 -8.86 9.64
CA LYS A 46 12.76 -8.73 9.40
C LYS A 46 13.47 -7.87 10.44
N GLY A 47 12.76 -7.03 11.21
CA GLY A 47 13.34 -6.08 12.13
C GLY A 47 13.98 -4.85 11.45
N THR A 48 13.72 -4.63 10.16
CA THR A 48 14.29 -3.53 9.37
C THR A 48 13.45 -2.27 9.37
N HIS A 49 12.16 -2.39 9.68
CA HIS A 49 11.25 -1.24 9.79
C HIS A 49 11.46 -0.53 11.14
N TYR A 50 11.40 0.80 11.16
CA TYR A 50 11.58 1.60 12.39
C TYR A 50 10.59 1.25 13.50
N ALA A 51 9.38 0.76 13.17
CA ALA A 51 8.36 0.34 14.13
C ALA A 51 8.52 -1.13 14.61
N SER A 52 9.46 -1.90 14.07
CA SER A 52 9.57 -3.35 14.36
C SER A 52 9.62 -3.64 15.86
N ARG A 53 10.50 -2.96 16.61
CA ARG A 53 10.65 -3.17 18.06
C ARG A 53 9.51 -2.61 18.89
N GLN A 54 8.74 -1.66 18.35
CA GLN A 54 7.56 -1.11 19.01
C GLN A 54 6.36 -2.05 18.88
N LEU A 55 6.15 -2.62 17.68
CA LEU A 55 5.02 -3.49 17.39
C LEU A 55 5.28 -4.95 17.78
N LEU A 56 6.54 -5.38 17.77
CA LEU A 56 7.00 -6.70 18.21
C LEU A 56 8.06 -6.54 19.32
N PRO A 57 7.66 -6.04 20.51
CA PRO A 57 8.61 -5.74 21.59
C PRO A 57 9.20 -6.98 22.24
N THR A 58 8.51 -8.12 22.15
CA THR A 58 8.90 -9.43 22.69
C THR A 58 8.72 -10.51 21.66
N LEU A 59 9.58 -11.51 21.66
CA LEU A 59 9.50 -12.71 20.83
C LEU A 59 9.61 -13.95 21.74
N PRO A 60 8.94 -15.09 21.41
CA PRO A 60 8.14 -15.29 20.21
C PRO A 60 6.83 -14.49 20.21
N ALA A 61 6.38 -14.10 19.02
CA ALA A 61 5.14 -13.33 18.82
C ALA A 61 4.41 -13.77 17.56
N ILE A 62 3.09 -13.62 17.57
CA ILE A 62 2.26 -13.78 16.35
C ILE A 62 2.44 -12.55 15.50
N VAL A 63 2.65 -12.75 14.19
CA VAL A 63 2.78 -11.65 13.20
C VAL A 63 1.42 -11.15 12.71
N GLY A 64 1.45 -9.99 12.02
CA GLY A 64 0.26 -9.33 11.48
C GLY A 64 -0.28 -8.25 12.42
N THR A 65 -0.61 -7.09 11.85
CA THR A 65 -0.98 -5.88 12.60
C THR A 65 -2.47 -5.59 12.61
N ASP A 66 -3.18 -6.05 11.59
CA ASP A 66 -4.61 -5.83 11.38
C ASP A 66 -5.25 -7.01 10.64
N GLY A 67 -6.55 -6.98 10.49
CA GLY A 67 -7.28 -8.02 9.79
C GLY A 67 -8.78 -7.85 9.86
N ILE A 68 -9.48 -8.87 9.39
CA ILE A 68 -10.94 -8.97 9.46
C ILE A 68 -11.31 -10.16 10.35
N ALA A 69 -12.22 -9.92 11.28
CA ALA A 69 -12.72 -10.93 12.19
C ALA A 69 -14.25 -11.00 12.19
N LEU A 70 -14.77 -12.15 12.64
CA LEU A 70 -16.18 -12.38 12.86
C LEU A 70 -16.48 -12.30 14.35
N ARG A 71 -17.40 -11.43 14.72
CA ARG A 71 -17.95 -11.34 16.06
C ARG A 71 -18.97 -12.47 16.34
N GLU A 72 -19.30 -12.68 17.59
CA GLU A 72 -20.32 -13.67 18.03
C GLU A 72 -21.72 -13.40 17.44
N ASP A 73 -22.04 -12.12 17.19
CA ASP A 73 -23.31 -11.71 16.57
C ASP A 73 -23.36 -11.90 15.05
N GLY A 74 -22.30 -12.46 14.46
CA GLY A 74 -22.20 -12.70 13.01
C GLY A 74 -21.72 -11.51 12.21
N GLN A 75 -21.43 -10.35 12.80
CA GLN A 75 -20.93 -9.18 12.10
C GLN A 75 -19.43 -9.30 11.80
N LEU A 76 -19.04 -8.99 10.55
CA LEU A 76 -17.63 -8.80 10.19
C LEU A 76 -17.15 -7.44 10.68
N ILE A 77 -15.96 -7.43 11.26
CA ILE A 77 -15.28 -6.22 11.73
C ILE A 77 -13.84 -6.19 11.21
N GLY A 78 -13.37 -5.00 10.81
CA GLY A 78 -11.96 -4.69 10.70
C GLY A 78 -11.38 -4.39 12.08
N PHE A 79 -10.15 -4.81 12.31
CA PHE A 79 -9.48 -4.61 13.58
C PHE A 79 -7.98 -4.35 13.40
N GLY A 80 -7.38 -3.72 14.42
CA GLY A 80 -5.93 -3.50 14.58
C GLY A 80 -5.63 -3.16 16.02
N GLY A 81 -4.36 -2.79 16.30
CA GLY A 81 -3.95 -2.38 17.65
C GLY A 81 -3.93 -3.52 18.67
N LEU A 82 -3.56 -4.71 18.22
CA LEU A 82 -3.46 -5.92 19.04
C LEU A 82 -2.37 -5.76 20.11
N ARG A 83 -2.59 -6.38 21.24
CA ARG A 83 -1.64 -6.38 22.36
C ARG A 83 -0.55 -7.44 22.17
N PRO A 84 0.73 -7.04 22.09
CA PRO A 84 1.83 -8.02 22.04
C PRO A 84 1.77 -9.03 23.19
N PRO A 85 2.14 -10.30 22.98
CA PRO A 85 2.77 -10.85 21.76
C PRO A 85 1.77 -11.35 20.71
N TYR A 86 0.51 -10.94 20.77
CA TYR A 86 -0.53 -11.37 19.85
C TYR A 86 -0.57 -10.48 18.60
N GLY A 87 -0.67 -11.12 17.43
CA GLY A 87 -0.88 -10.51 16.14
C GLY A 87 -2.11 -11.08 15.44
N SER A 88 -2.39 -10.62 14.23
CA SER A 88 -3.62 -10.96 13.50
C SER A 88 -3.56 -12.30 12.75
N MET A 89 -2.37 -12.83 12.42
CA MET A 89 -2.25 -14.09 11.67
C MET A 89 -2.41 -15.30 12.58
N ALA A 90 -3.60 -15.47 13.14
CA ALA A 90 -4.01 -16.54 14.04
C ALA A 90 -5.49 -16.88 13.84
N GLU A 91 -5.96 -18.00 14.42
CA GLU A 91 -7.37 -18.40 14.38
C GLU A 91 -8.28 -17.43 15.14
N LYS A 92 -7.76 -16.84 16.23
CA LYS A 92 -8.51 -15.93 17.11
C LYS A 92 -7.69 -14.70 17.46
N ALA A 93 -8.37 -13.59 17.70
CA ALA A 93 -7.77 -12.35 18.17
C ALA A 93 -8.61 -11.74 19.30
N VAL A 94 -7.94 -11.13 20.26
CA VAL A 94 -8.57 -10.28 21.27
C VAL A 94 -8.41 -8.83 20.84
N ILE A 95 -9.54 -8.14 20.70
CA ILE A 95 -9.62 -6.82 20.08
C ILE A 95 -10.23 -5.84 21.08
N PRO A 96 -9.64 -4.66 21.30
CA PRO A 96 -10.29 -3.60 22.06
C PRO A 96 -11.62 -3.21 21.38
N LYS A 97 -12.70 -3.09 22.16
CA LYS A 97 -14.05 -2.72 21.64
C LYS A 97 -14.02 -1.42 20.81
N THR A 98 -13.14 -0.48 21.16
CA THR A 98 -12.96 0.80 20.47
C THR A 98 -12.22 0.68 19.15
N HIS A 99 -11.57 -0.44 18.86
CA HIS A 99 -10.83 -0.68 17.61
C HIS A 99 -11.60 -1.56 16.63
N CYS A 100 -12.87 -1.85 16.90
CA CYS A 100 -13.74 -2.61 16.01
C CYS A 100 -14.38 -1.69 14.97
N ILE A 101 -14.00 -1.86 13.71
CA ILE A 101 -14.54 -1.10 12.57
C ILE A 101 -15.56 -1.98 11.84
N PRO A 102 -16.87 -1.66 11.87
CA PRO A 102 -17.87 -2.47 11.18
C PRO A 102 -17.61 -2.56 9.68
N ILE A 103 -17.67 -3.78 9.13
CA ILE A 103 -17.60 -3.98 7.68
C ILE A 103 -19.02 -3.89 7.11
N PRO A 104 -19.23 -3.11 6.03
CA PRO A 104 -20.54 -2.98 5.42
C PRO A 104 -21.09 -4.31 4.91
N GLU A 105 -22.39 -4.50 5.04
CA GLU A 105 -23.08 -5.67 4.50
C GLU A 105 -22.82 -5.87 3.00
N GLY A 106 -22.63 -7.12 2.59
CA GLY A 106 -22.34 -7.51 1.21
C GLY A 106 -20.85 -7.43 0.83
N VAL A 107 -19.96 -7.02 1.74
CA VAL A 107 -18.50 -7.07 1.53
C VAL A 107 -17.95 -8.30 2.22
N ASP A 108 -17.25 -9.16 1.47
CA ASP A 108 -16.60 -10.35 2.02
C ASP A 108 -15.30 -10.01 2.79
N ALA A 109 -14.87 -10.94 3.65
CA ALA A 109 -13.71 -10.72 4.52
C ALA A 109 -12.40 -10.52 3.76
N VAL A 110 -12.22 -11.20 2.62
CA VAL A 110 -10.99 -11.14 1.81
C VAL A 110 -10.87 -9.78 1.13
N THR A 111 -11.96 -9.31 0.52
CA THR A 111 -12.04 -7.95 -0.05
C THR A 111 -11.82 -6.89 1.03
N ALA A 112 -12.48 -7.04 2.18
CA ALA A 112 -12.34 -6.09 3.29
C ALA A 112 -10.91 -6.03 3.86
N ALA A 113 -10.18 -7.16 3.90
CA ALA A 113 -8.80 -7.20 4.37
C ALA A 113 -7.79 -6.57 3.40
N THR A 114 -8.12 -6.44 2.10
CA THR A 114 -7.11 -6.11 1.07
C THR A 114 -7.32 -4.76 0.41
N VAL A 115 -8.55 -4.49 -0.05
CA VAL A 115 -8.83 -3.36 -0.94
C VAL A 115 -8.82 -2.01 -0.21
N PRO A 116 -9.44 -1.86 0.97
CA PRO A 116 -9.62 -0.54 1.59
C PRO A 116 -8.31 0.16 1.92
N ALA A 117 -7.37 -0.49 2.60
CA ALA A 117 -6.13 0.14 3.07
C ALA A 117 -5.31 0.73 1.91
N SER A 118 -5.07 -0.06 0.86
CA SER A 118 -4.32 0.40 -0.31
C SER A 118 -5.06 1.47 -1.12
N THR A 119 -6.40 1.38 -1.19
CA THR A 119 -7.26 2.37 -1.86
C THR A 119 -7.27 3.70 -1.10
N LEU A 120 -7.40 3.66 0.22
CA LEU A 120 -7.36 4.84 1.09
C LEU A 120 -6.00 5.54 1.01
N THR A 121 -4.89 4.78 0.99
CA THR A 121 -3.55 5.34 0.78
C THR A 121 -3.48 6.16 -0.50
N ALA A 122 -3.95 5.62 -1.62
CA ALA A 122 -3.97 6.34 -2.89
C ALA A 122 -4.93 7.54 -2.86
N LEU A 123 -6.12 7.37 -2.31
CA LEU A 123 -7.15 8.41 -2.21
C LEU A 123 -6.65 9.61 -1.39
N PHE A 124 -6.08 9.37 -0.21
CA PHE A 124 -5.57 10.45 0.64
C PHE A 124 -4.33 11.10 0.04
N SER A 125 -3.43 10.33 -0.56
CA SER A 125 -2.26 10.87 -1.26
C SER A 125 -2.68 11.82 -2.39
N LEU A 126 -3.72 11.48 -3.15
CA LEU A 126 -4.22 12.32 -4.24
C LEU A 126 -5.06 13.51 -3.73
N ARG A 127 -6.01 13.28 -2.82
CA ARG A 127 -6.94 14.33 -2.35
C ARG A 127 -6.34 15.25 -1.31
N CYS A 128 -5.68 14.69 -0.29
CA CYS A 128 -5.20 15.44 0.88
C CYS A 128 -3.76 15.92 0.68
N GLY A 129 -2.87 15.01 0.29
CA GLY A 129 -1.46 15.31 0.07
C GLY A 129 -1.25 16.17 -1.17
N ALA A 130 -1.44 15.58 -2.33
CA ALA A 130 -1.20 16.27 -3.60
C ALA A 130 -2.29 17.29 -3.97
N LYS A 131 -3.51 17.18 -3.44
CA LYS A 131 -4.66 18.03 -3.79
C LYS A 131 -4.88 18.07 -5.32
N LEU A 132 -5.00 16.87 -5.91
CA LEU A 132 -5.16 16.66 -7.35
C LEU A 132 -6.24 17.57 -7.94
N GLN A 133 -5.91 18.25 -9.03
CA GLN A 133 -6.80 19.11 -9.81
C GLN A 133 -7.28 18.40 -11.10
N PRO A 134 -8.39 18.83 -11.70
CA PRO A 134 -9.02 18.13 -12.85
C PRO A 134 -8.19 18.10 -14.15
N ASP A 135 -7.21 18.96 -14.29
CA ASP A 135 -6.35 19.09 -15.49
C ASP A 135 -4.95 18.50 -15.31
N GLU A 136 -4.71 17.79 -14.21
CA GLU A 136 -3.37 17.35 -13.84
C GLU A 136 -3.05 15.92 -14.26
N THR A 137 -1.83 15.74 -14.81
CA THR A 137 -1.25 14.43 -15.13
C THR A 137 -0.71 13.77 -13.87
N VAL A 138 -1.08 12.50 -13.67
CA VAL A 138 -0.65 11.68 -12.54
C VAL A 138 0.31 10.59 -13.00
N LEU A 139 1.50 10.54 -12.42
CA LEU A 139 2.44 9.41 -12.54
C LEU A 139 2.32 8.51 -11.31
N ILE A 140 2.04 7.22 -11.53
CA ILE A 140 2.06 6.19 -10.47
C ILE A 140 3.35 5.40 -10.62
N HIS A 141 4.35 5.73 -9.80
CA HIS A 141 5.66 5.08 -9.81
C HIS A 141 5.61 3.77 -8.99
N GLY A 142 5.76 2.62 -9.67
CA GLY A 142 5.53 1.29 -9.09
C GLY A 142 4.08 0.79 -9.24
N ALA A 143 3.39 1.23 -10.31
CA ALA A 143 1.99 0.92 -10.58
C ALA A 143 1.68 -0.58 -10.73
N THR A 144 2.66 -1.43 -11.06
CA THR A 144 2.46 -2.88 -11.21
C THR A 144 2.32 -3.64 -9.89
N GLY A 145 2.58 -3.00 -8.74
CA GLY A 145 2.31 -3.55 -7.42
C GLY A 145 0.81 -3.52 -7.09
N PHE A 146 0.39 -4.25 -6.03
CA PHE A 146 -1.01 -4.30 -5.61
C PHE A 146 -1.60 -2.89 -5.33
N ALA A 147 -0.95 -2.12 -4.45
CA ALA A 147 -1.36 -0.76 -4.13
C ALA A 147 -1.27 0.18 -5.34
N GLY A 148 -0.25 0.02 -6.18
CA GLY A 148 -0.08 0.82 -7.40
C GLY A 148 -1.20 0.60 -8.42
N LYS A 149 -1.69 -0.64 -8.62
CA LYS A 149 -2.84 -0.94 -9.46
C LYS A 149 -4.12 -0.27 -8.94
N LEU A 150 -4.33 -0.27 -7.63
CA LEU A 150 -5.46 0.44 -7.03
C LEU A 150 -5.30 1.96 -7.16
N ALA A 151 -4.07 2.48 -7.05
CA ALA A 151 -3.79 3.91 -7.24
C ALA A 151 -4.13 4.39 -8.67
N VAL A 152 -3.86 3.58 -9.71
CA VAL A 152 -4.28 3.86 -11.09
C VAL A 152 -5.80 3.99 -11.17
N GLN A 153 -6.53 3.06 -10.60
CA GLN A 153 -7.98 3.05 -10.61
C GLN A 153 -8.56 4.24 -9.82
N VAL A 154 -7.98 4.55 -8.65
CA VAL A 154 -8.38 5.72 -7.84
C VAL A 154 -8.14 7.02 -8.61
N ALA A 155 -6.99 7.20 -9.26
CA ALA A 155 -6.70 8.37 -10.06
C ALA A 155 -7.75 8.54 -11.18
N LYS A 156 -8.15 7.45 -11.85
CA LYS A 156 -9.20 7.44 -12.85
C LYS A 156 -10.58 7.82 -12.27
N LEU A 157 -10.94 7.23 -11.12
CA LEU A 157 -12.20 7.54 -10.43
C LEU A 157 -12.27 8.99 -9.93
N LEU A 158 -11.12 9.61 -9.67
CA LEU A 158 -11.01 11.03 -9.34
C LEU A 158 -10.99 11.95 -10.56
N GLY A 159 -10.99 11.40 -11.78
CA GLY A 159 -11.08 12.16 -13.02
C GLY A 159 -9.73 12.69 -13.54
N ALA A 160 -8.60 12.11 -13.13
CA ALA A 160 -7.31 12.48 -13.71
C ALA A 160 -7.34 12.29 -15.24
N PRO A 161 -7.03 13.33 -16.06
CA PRO A 161 -7.15 13.29 -17.51
C PRO A 161 -6.05 12.43 -18.16
N ARG A 162 -4.92 12.26 -17.47
CA ARG A 162 -3.82 11.42 -17.94
C ARG A 162 -3.14 10.72 -16.77
N ILE A 163 -3.02 9.40 -16.88
CA ILE A 163 -2.42 8.53 -15.86
C ILE A 163 -1.30 7.72 -16.49
N ILE A 164 -0.10 7.82 -15.94
CA ILE A 164 1.08 7.09 -16.40
C ILE A 164 1.49 6.12 -15.30
N GLY A 165 1.64 4.84 -15.66
CA GLY A 165 2.07 3.80 -14.72
C GLY A 165 3.48 3.31 -15.00
N THR A 166 4.29 3.06 -13.97
CA THR A 166 5.60 2.44 -14.16
C THR A 166 5.67 1.07 -13.50
N GLY A 167 6.56 0.20 -13.98
CA GLY A 167 6.78 -1.11 -13.39
C GLY A 167 7.85 -1.92 -14.10
N ARG A 168 8.15 -3.11 -13.58
CA ARG A 168 9.20 -4.00 -14.10
C ARG A 168 8.67 -5.27 -14.79
N ASN A 169 7.38 -5.50 -14.76
CA ASN A 169 6.76 -6.71 -15.32
C ASN A 169 5.88 -6.35 -16.50
N VAL A 170 6.29 -6.73 -17.71
CA VAL A 170 5.62 -6.37 -18.98
C VAL A 170 4.15 -6.80 -19.00
N ALA A 171 3.84 -8.02 -18.52
CA ALA A 171 2.45 -8.49 -18.47
C ALA A 171 1.58 -7.64 -17.54
N GLN A 172 2.15 -7.19 -16.41
CA GLN A 172 1.46 -6.30 -15.48
C GLN A 172 1.34 -4.88 -16.04
N LEU A 173 2.33 -4.38 -16.80
CA LEU A 173 2.24 -3.09 -17.50
C LEU A 173 1.10 -3.07 -18.53
N THR A 174 0.91 -4.16 -19.26
CA THR A 174 -0.23 -4.29 -20.18
C THR A 174 -1.56 -4.20 -19.41
N LYS A 175 -1.68 -4.89 -18.26
CA LYS A 175 -2.87 -4.86 -17.43
C LYS A 175 -3.19 -3.46 -16.87
N LEU A 176 -2.18 -2.61 -16.64
CA LEU A 176 -2.42 -1.23 -16.17
C LEU A 176 -3.26 -0.41 -17.16
N ARG A 177 -3.14 -0.66 -18.45
CA ARG A 177 -3.96 0.04 -19.48
C ARG A 177 -5.44 -0.32 -19.35
N GLU A 178 -5.75 -1.58 -19.04
CA GLU A 178 -7.12 -2.05 -18.78
C GLU A 178 -7.69 -1.41 -17.50
N LEU A 179 -6.83 -1.16 -16.50
CA LEU A 179 -7.18 -0.51 -15.23
C LEU A 179 -7.32 1.02 -15.34
N GLY A 180 -6.88 1.61 -16.46
CA GLY A 180 -7.07 3.03 -16.74
C GLY A 180 -5.80 3.86 -16.90
N ALA A 181 -4.61 3.25 -17.00
CA ALA A 181 -3.41 3.98 -17.37
C ALA A 181 -3.39 4.28 -18.87
N ASP A 182 -3.10 5.54 -19.24
CA ASP A 182 -2.99 6.00 -20.62
C ASP A 182 -1.63 5.64 -21.23
N ALA A 183 -0.58 5.64 -20.40
CA ALA A 183 0.78 5.27 -20.79
C ALA A 183 1.46 4.42 -19.71
N VAL A 184 2.48 3.68 -20.13
CA VAL A 184 3.28 2.85 -19.21
C VAL A 184 4.77 2.96 -19.55
N ILE A 185 5.60 2.94 -18.51
CA ILE A 185 7.06 2.98 -18.61
C ILE A 185 7.63 1.69 -17.97
N ASP A 186 8.42 0.94 -18.73
CA ASP A 186 9.17 -0.20 -18.19
C ASP A 186 10.41 0.29 -17.46
N LEU A 187 10.53 -0.07 -16.17
CA LEU A 187 11.68 0.27 -15.32
C LEU A 187 12.91 -0.64 -15.54
N LYS A 188 12.83 -1.64 -16.42
CA LYS A 188 13.97 -2.53 -16.75
C LYS A 188 14.86 -1.99 -17.87
N GLN A 189 14.74 -0.73 -18.21
CA GLN A 189 15.59 -0.06 -19.18
C GLN A 189 16.94 0.34 -18.56
N SER A 190 17.92 0.71 -19.41
CA SER A 190 19.14 1.38 -18.92
C SER A 190 18.78 2.76 -18.32
N ASP A 191 19.60 3.25 -17.42
CA ASP A 191 19.37 4.53 -16.73
C ASP A 191 19.10 5.67 -17.73
N LYS A 192 19.95 5.79 -18.77
CA LYS A 192 19.79 6.80 -19.81
C LYS A 192 18.44 6.67 -20.56
N ALA A 193 18.06 5.44 -20.92
CA ALA A 193 16.81 5.19 -21.62
C ALA A 193 15.60 5.48 -20.71
N LEU A 194 15.71 5.17 -19.42
CA LEU A 194 14.66 5.41 -18.46
C LEU A 194 14.43 6.91 -18.21
N VAL A 195 15.52 7.69 -18.06
CA VAL A 195 15.44 9.16 -17.96
C VAL A 195 14.76 9.77 -19.21
N GLU A 196 15.13 9.32 -20.42
CA GLU A 196 14.49 9.80 -21.63
C GLU A 196 13.02 9.34 -21.75
N ALA A 197 12.68 8.13 -21.30
CA ALA A 197 11.29 7.67 -21.26
C ALA A 197 10.43 8.52 -20.31
N PHE A 198 10.95 8.87 -19.12
CA PHE A 198 10.27 9.80 -18.22
C PHE A 198 10.06 11.17 -18.85
N LYS A 199 11.06 11.73 -19.55
CA LYS A 199 10.93 13.02 -20.26
C LYS A 199 9.93 12.96 -21.39
N GLN A 200 9.95 11.89 -22.17
CA GLN A 200 9.03 11.69 -23.29
C GLN A 200 7.58 11.62 -22.81
N GLU A 201 7.30 10.84 -21.75
CA GLU A 201 5.95 10.71 -21.21
C GLU A 201 5.50 11.95 -20.43
N ALA A 202 6.41 12.74 -19.87
CA ALA A 202 6.09 14.06 -19.32
C ALA A 202 5.56 15.02 -20.38
N GLY A 203 6.13 14.97 -21.60
CA GLY A 203 5.76 15.87 -22.70
C GLY A 203 5.94 17.34 -22.31
N ALA A 204 5.16 18.20 -22.93
CA ALA A 204 5.19 19.64 -22.65
C ALA A 204 4.50 20.01 -21.33
N SER A 205 3.51 19.24 -20.90
CA SER A 205 2.71 19.52 -19.70
C SER A 205 3.39 19.07 -18.39
N GLY A 206 4.37 18.17 -18.47
CA GLY A 206 5.04 17.60 -17.31
C GLY A 206 4.15 16.66 -16.49
N TYR A 207 4.65 16.27 -15.30
CA TYR A 207 3.88 15.60 -14.26
C TYR A 207 3.49 16.61 -13.19
N GLN A 208 2.22 16.70 -12.82
CA GLN A 208 1.78 17.55 -11.71
C GLN A 208 1.71 16.79 -10.40
N VAL A 209 1.39 15.49 -10.46
CA VAL A 209 1.33 14.61 -9.30
C VAL A 209 2.10 13.33 -9.56
N ILE A 210 2.93 12.93 -8.61
CA ILE A 210 3.66 11.65 -8.62
C ILE A 210 3.32 10.92 -7.33
N LEU A 211 2.78 9.70 -7.44
CA LEU A 211 2.66 8.78 -6.31
C LEU A 211 3.81 7.78 -6.37
N ASP A 212 4.71 7.81 -5.40
CA ASP A 212 5.92 6.99 -5.40
C ASP A 212 5.85 5.83 -4.40
N PHE A 213 5.75 4.62 -4.93
CA PHE A 213 5.81 3.36 -4.18
C PHE A 213 7.18 2.68 -4.24
N VAL A 214 8.14 3.26 -4.99
CA VAL A 214 9.42 2.61 -5.35
C VAL A 214 10.57 3.11 -4.52
N TRP A 215 10.76 4.43 -4.49
CA TRP A 215 11.89 5.13 -3.90
C TRP A 215 13.24 4.63 -4.48
N GLY A 216 14.39 5.04 -3.90
CA GLY A 216 15.71 4.57 -4.35
C GLY A 216 16.08 5.01 -5.76
N HIS A 217 16.97 4.25 -6.41
CA HIS A 217 17.55 4.59 -7.71
C HIS A 217 16.54 4.88 -8.84
N PRO A 218 15.44 4.14 -9.02
CA PRO A 218 14.47 4.49 -10.06
C PRO A 218 13.82 5.87 -9.84
N THR A 219 13.62 6.28 -8.59
CA THR A 219 13.12 7.61 -8.25
C THR A 219 14.17 8.68 -8.49
N GLU A 220 15.46 8.41 -8.25
CA GLU A 220 16.56 9.32 -8.59
C GLU A 220 16.58 9.63 -10.08
N LEU A 221 16.39 8.63 -10.94
CA LEU A 221 16.30 8.80 -12.40
C LEU A 221 15.06 9.60 -12.83
N LEU A 222 13.93 9.38 -12.15
CA LEU A 222 12.74 10.20 -12.34
C LEU A 222 13.02 11.66 -11.96
N LEU A 223 13.66 11.91 -10.83
CA LEU A 223 14.02 13.26 -10.38
C LEU A 223 15.02 13.93 -11.34
N GLU A 224 15.98 13.18 -11.89
CA GLU A 224 16.87 13.67 -12.95
C GLU A 224 16.09 14.09 -14.21
N ALA A 225 15.06 13.33 -14.56
CA ALA A 225 14.22 13.66 -15.72
C ALA A 225 13.42 14.96 -15.54
N LEU A 226 13.11 15.36 -14.30
CA LEU A 226 12.41 16.61 -13.99
C LEU A 226 13.31 17.84 -14.05
N VAL A 227 14.64 17.67 -13.98
CA VAL A 227 15.59 18.80 -14.02
C VAL A 227 15.70 19.33 -15.46
N PRO A 228 15.46 20.64 -15.69
CA PRO A 228 15.64 21.23 -17.00
C PRO A 228 17.09 21.14 -17.47
N ARG A 229 17.31 20.91 -18.78
CA ARG A 229 18.65 20.91 -19.37
C ARG A 229 19.28 22.31 -19.44
N GLU A 230 18.45 23.33 -19.58
CA GLU A 230 18.85 24.72 -19.61
C GLU A 230 18.40 25.45 -18.35
N LEU A 231 19.01 26.59 -18.07
CA LEU A 231 18.60 27.41 -16.93
C LEU A 231 17.19 27.94 -17.18
N SER A 232 16.22 27.27 -16.60
CA SER A 232 14.82 27.66 -16.61
C SER A 232 14.19 27.35 -15.25
N PHE A 233 13.07 27.99 -14.95
CA PHE A 233 12.28 27.68 -13.77
C PHE A 233 11.01 26.97 -14.19
N ALA A 234 10.60 25.96 -13.40
CA ALA A 234 9.36 25.26 -13.65
C ALA A 234 8.16 26.22 -13.64
N GLN A 235 7.28 26.06 -14.59
CA GLN A 235 6.04 26.85 -14.70
C GLN A 235 4.88 26.25 -13.90
N HIS A 236 5.05 25.03 -13.40
CA HIS A 236 4.06 24.30 -12.60
C HIS A 236 4.76 23.58 -11.45
N ARG A 237 3.96 23.25 -10.41
CA ARG A 237 4.42 22.48 -9.26
C ARG A 237 4.35 20.99 -9.58
N VAL A 238 5.35 20.23 -9.12
CA VAL A 238 5.38 18.77 -9.17
C VAL A 238 5.31 18.25 -7.74
N ARG A 239 4.19 17.68 -7.36
CA ARG A 239 3.98 17.14 -6.01
C ARG A 239 4.25 15.64 -6.02
N LEU A 240 5.41 15.26 -5.48
CA LEU A 240 5.76 13.86 -5.28
C LEU A 240 5.35 13.45 -3.87
N VAL A 241 4.41 12.51 -3.80
CA VAL A 241 3.98 11.89 -2.54
C VAL A 241 4.73 10.57 -2.38
N GLN A 242 5.64 10.52 -1.41
CA GLN A 242 6.37 9.32 -1.04
C GLN A 242 5.46 8.40 -0.22
N ILE A 243 5.31 7.14 -0.67
CA ILE A 243 4.41 6.14 -0.09
C ILE A 243 5.16 4.88 0.29
N GLY A 244 6.02 4.37 -0.60
CA GLY A 244 6.75 3.12 -0.38
C GLY A 244 8.23 3.23 -0.71
N GLU A 245 9.00 2.23 -0.27
CA GLU A 245 10.47 2.18 -0.40
C GLU A 245 10.95 0.83 -0.97
N MET A 246 10.23 0.33 -1.98
CA MET A 246 10.46 -1.02 -2.51
C MET A 246 11.85 -1.23 -3.12
N ALA A 247 12.52 -0.18 -3.61
CA ALA A 247 13.86 -0.30 -4.18
C ALA A 247 14.96 0.02 -3.16
N ALA A 248 14.79 1.05 -2.34
CA ALA A 248 15.75 1.41 -1.29
C ALA A 248 15.10 2.35 -0.26
N PRO A 249 15.60 2.42 0.99
CA PRO A 249 15.07 3.31 2.03
C PRO A 249 15.51 4.79 1.86
N THR A 250 16.46 5.06 0.99
CA THR A 250 17.05 6.40 0.79
C THR A 250 17.18 6.74 -0.69
N ILE A 251 17.24 8.04 -0.99
CA ILE A 251 17.58 8.57 -2.32
C ILE A 251 18.68 9.64 -2.19
N SER A 252 19.42 9.84 -3.28
CA SER A 252 20.26 11.01 -3.50
C SER A 252 19.41 12.08 -4.22
N LEU A 253 19.22 13.24 -3.60
CA LEU A 253 18.44 14.34 -4.14
C LEU A 253 19.33 15.55 -4.44
N PRO A 254 19.61 15.85 -5.73
CA PRO A 254 20.37 17.03 -6.09
C PRO A 254 19.60 18.32 -5.73
N ALA A 255 20.27 19.28 -5.08
CA ALA A 255 19.67 20.56 -4.72
C ALA A 255 19.10 21.31 -5.94
N GLN A 256 19.64 21.08 -7.13
CA GLN A 256 19.12 21.66 -8.39
C GLN A 256 17.68 21.18 -8.64
N ALA A 257 17.34 19.93 -8.37
CA ALA A 257 15.98 19.42 -8.58
C ALA A 257 14.95 20.28 -7.83
N LEU A 258 15.22 20.60 -6.56
CA LEU A 258 14.32 21.46 -5.78
C LEU A 258 14.25 22.91 -6.30
N ARG A 259 15.38 23.45 -6.81
CA ARG A 259 15.42 24.84 -7.26
C ARG A 259 14.78 25.10 -8.61
N THR A 260 14.74 24.09 -9.52
CA THR A 260 14.42 24.33 -10.92
C THR A 260 13.21 23.55 -11.43
N SER A 261 12.80 22.46 -10.77
CA SER A 261 11.74 21.58 -11.28
C SER A 261 10.35 21.84 -10.67
N GLY A 262 10.23 22.76 -9.71
CA GLY A 262 8.99 23.00 -8.98
C GLY A 262 8.59 21.83 -8.06
N LEU A 263 9.56 20.95 -7.73
CA LEU A 263 9.35 19.74 -6.93
C LEU A 263 8.99 20.08 -5.47
N GLU A 264 7.93 19.46 -4.99
CA GLU A 264 7.52 19.38 -3.59
C GLU A 264 7.52 17.92 -3.16
N LEU A 265 8.20 17.61 -2.08
CA LEU A 265 8.21 16.26 -1.49
C LEU A 265 7.23 16.21 -0.33
N LEU A 266 6.28 15.29 -0.40
CA LEU A 266 5.22 15.07 0.59
C LEU A 266 5.25 13.62 1.07
N GLY A 267 4.87 13.37 2.30
CA GLY A 267 4.61 12.01 2.79
C GLY A 267 3.15 11.61 2.58
N ALA A 268 2.87 10.33 2.50
CA ALA A 268 1.53 9.77 2.29
C ALA A 268 0.49 10.20 3.36
N GLY A 269 0.96 10.54 4.57
CA GLY A 269 0.10 11.05 5.66
C GLY A 269 -0.20 12.56 5.60
N SER A 270 0.33 13.28 4.59
CA SER A 270 0.21 14.74 4.52
C SER A 270 -1.25 15.18 4.33
N GLY A 271 -1.70 16.11 5.17
CA GLY A 271 -3.01 16.76 5.04
C GLY A 271 -4.23 15.89 5.39
N ILE A 272 -4.04 14.70 5.96
CA ILE A 272 -5.15 13.84 6.37
C ILE A 272 -5.77 14.40 7.65
N THR A 273 -7.11 14.58 7.64
CA THR A 273 -7.92 14.98 8.79
C THR A 273 -8.91 13.89 9.16
N PRO A 274 -9.46 13.88 10.40
CA PRO A 274 -10.50 12.93 10.78
C PRO A 274 -11.71 12.91 9.84
N GLU A 275 -12.12 14.09 9.33
CA GLU A 275 -13.23 14.23 8.39
C GLU A 275 -12.88 13.61 7.03
N ALA A 276 -11.64 13.79 6.55
CA ALA A 276 -11.14 13.15 5.33
C ALA A 276 -11.11 11.62 5.47
N VAL A 277 -10.72 11.11 6.65
CA VAL A 277 -10.74 9.66 6.94
C VAL A 277 -12.17 9.13 6.87
N ALA A 278 -13.12 9.77 7.55
CA ALA A 278 -14.52 9.34 7.57
C ALA A 278 -15.12 9.33 6.16
N SER A 279 -15.03 10.46 5.44
CA SER A 279 -15.58 10.59 4.08
C SER A 279 -14.86 9.71 3.06
N GLY A 280 -13.55 9.57 3.15
CA GLY A 280 -12.76 8.71 2.28
C GLY A 280 -13.08 7.23 2.48
N THR A 281 -13.23 6.79 3.72
CA THR A 281 -13.62 5.41 4.05
C THR A 281 -15.01 5.08 3.48
N GLN A 282 -15.98 5.97 3.67
CA GLN A 282 -17.30 5.80 3.07
C GLN A 282 -17.22 5.69 1.54
N GLN A 283 -16.48 6.59 0.89
CA GLN A 283 -16.28 6.58 -0.56
C GLN A 283 -15.68 5.28 -1.08
N VAL A 284 -14.68 4.74 -0.36
CA VAL A 284 -14.02 3.48 -0.74
C VAL A 284 -15.01 2.31 -0.64
N TRP A 285 -15.83 2.25 0.41
CA TRP A 285 -16.87 1.22 0.52
C TRP A 285 -17.92 1.33 -0.59
N GLU A 286 -18.30 2.53 -0.98
CA GLU A 286 -19.19 2.74 -2.13
C GLU A 286 -18.58 2.24 -3.44
N TRP A 287 -17.29 2.49 -3.67
CA TRP A 287 -16.59 1.98 -4.86
C TRP A 287 -16.47 0.45 -4.87
N ILE A 288 -16.18 -0.16 -3.71
CA ILE A 288 -16.12 -1.62 -3.57
C ILE A 288 -17.49 -2.23 -3.86
N LYS A 289 -18.55 -1.76 -3.23
CA LYS A 289 -19.93 -2.25 -3.45
C LYS A 289 -20.41 -2.07 -4.89
N ALA A 290 -19.97 -1.01 -5.55
CA ALA A 290 -20.29 -0.75 -6.95
C ALA A 290 -19.40 -1.52 -7.95
N GLY A 291 -18.47 -2.37 -7.48
CA GLY A 291 -17.56 -3.13 -8.33
C GLY A 291 -16.58 -2.27 -9.15
N LYS A 292 -16.29 -1.05 -8.69
CA LYS A 292 -15.42 -0.09 -9.40
C LYS A 292 -13.93 -0.34 -9.21
N LEU A 293 -13.56 -1.22 -8.27
CA LEU A 293 -12.18 -1.54 -7.94
C LEU A 293 -11.92 -3.01 -8.23
N GLN A 294 -10.88 -3.28 -9.01
CA GLN A 294 -10.41 -4.61 -9.33
C GLN A 294 -9.11 -4.88 -8.57
N ALA A 295 -9.04 -6.01 -7.89
CA ALA A 295 -7.88 -6.43 -7.11
C ALA A 295 -7.56 -7.90 -7.36
N ASP A 296 -6.28 -8.21 -7.59
CA ASP A 296 -5.81 -9.57 -7.72
C ASP A 296 -5.47 -10.11 -6.32
N VAL A 297 -6.26 -11.03 -5.82
CA VAL A 297 -6.11 -11.61 -4.47
C VAL A 297 -5.88 -13.12 -4.57
N GLU A 298 -5.00 -13.62 -3.72
CA GLU A 298 -4.73 -15.05 -3.55
C GLU A 298 -4.94 -15.44 -2.09
N GLN A 299 -5.93 -16.29 -1.84
CA GLN A 299 -6.19 -16.81 -0.50
C GLN A 299 -5.21 -17.94 -0.18
N VAL A 300 -4.58 -17.87 0.98
CA VAL A 300 -3.64 -18.86 1.47
C VAL A 300 -4.09 -19.32 2.86
N PRO A 301 -4.32 -20.62 3.08
CA PRO A 301 -4.61 -21.15 4.41
C PRO A 301 -3.50 -20.79 5.40
N LEU A 302 -3.85 -20.48 6.65
CA LEU A 302 -2.89 -20.14 7.70
C LEU A 302 -1.79 -21.21 7.86
N ARG A 303 -2.13 -22.49 7.68
CA ARG A 303 -1.16 -23.60 7.72
C ARG A 303 -0.05 -23.48 6.68
N ASP A 304 -0.27 -22.76 5.58
CA ASP A 304 0.66 -22.58 4.46
C ASP A 304 1.40 -21.22 4.54
N VAL A 305 1.32 -20.52 5.68
CA VAL A 305 1.91 -19.18 5.88
C VAL A 305 3.41 -19.13 5.58
N GLU A 306 4.16 -20.18 5.89
CA GLU A 306 5.60 -20.26 5.60
C GLU A 306 5.87 -20.20 4.10
N SER A 307 5.08 -20.88 3.28
CA SER A 307 5.16 -20.85 1.82
C SER A 307 4.79 -19.47 1.28
N ALA A 308 3.69 -18.88 1.79
CA ALA A 308 3.28 -17.54 1.44
C ALA A 308 4.37 -16.51 1.78
N TRP A 309 5.01 -16.66 2.94
CA TRP A 309 6.09 -15.76 3.37
C TRP A 309 7.33 -15.82 2.48
N LYS A 310 7.69 -17.03 2.00
CA LYS A 310 8.82 -17.27 1.09
C LYS A 310 8.55 -16.82 -0.34
N SER A 311 7.28 -16.71 -0.72
CA SER A 311 6.92 -16.39 -2.10
C SER A 311 7.39 -15.00 -2.50
N THR A 312 8.14 -14.95 -3.61
CA THR A 312 8.60 -13.71 -4.26
C THR A 312 7.74 -13.35 -5.48
N ASP A 313 6.91 -14.27 -5.96
CA ASP A 313 6.12 -14.16 -7.19
C ASP A 313 4.74 -13.55 -6.95
N VAL A 314 4.69 -12.48 -6.17
CA VAL A 314 3.41 -11.84 -5.83
C VAL A 314 2.89 -10.93 -6.95
N TYR A 315 3.71 -10.57 -7.93
CA TYR A 315 3.45 -9.79 -9.15
C TYR A 315 2.12 -8.97 -9.17
N GLY A 316 1.99 -8.05 -8.20
CA GLY A 316 0.80 -7.20 -8.10
C GLY A 316 -0.45 -7.89 -7.59
N LYS A 317 -0.34 -9.11 -7.03
CA LYS A 317 -1.37 -9.75 -6.20
C LYS A 317 -1.19 -9.42 -4.73
N ARG A 318 -2.25 -9.58 -3.95
CA ARG A 318 -2.21 -9.59 -2.49
C ARG A 318 -2.51 -11.00 -1.98
N MET A 319 -1.60 -11.57 -1.21
CA MET A 319 -1.90 -12.80 -0.46
C MET A 319 -2.73 -12.46 0.76
N VAL A 320 -3.73 -13.28 1.03
CA VAL A 320 -4.60 -13.17 2.20
C VAL A 320 -4.51 -14.47 2.98
N ILE A 321 -4.04 -14.38 4.19
CA ILE A 321 -3.99 -15.51 5.11
C ILE A 321 -5.40 -15.73 5.67
N VAL A 322 -5.91 -16.95 5.52
CA VAL A 322 -7.23 -17.36 5.99
C VAL A 322 -7.03 -18.48 7.02
N PRO A 323 -7.39 -18.28 8.27
CA PRO A 323 -7.30 -19.27 9.34
C PRO A 323 -8.20 -20.48 9.15
#